data_e9d4ef15f9dbdc91b2071c39a945a82b
#
_entry.id   e9d4ef15f9dbdc91b2071c39a945a82b
#
_cell.length_a   1.000
_cell.length_b   1.000
_cell.length_c   1.000
_cell.angle_alpha   90.00
_cell.angle_beta   90.00
_cell.angle_gamma   90.00
#
_symmetry.space_group_name_H-M   'P 1'
#
loop_
_entity.id
_entity.type
_entity.pdbx_description
1 polymer ?
#
loop_
_entity_poly.entity_id
_entity_poly.type
_entity_poly.pdbx_seq_one_letter_code
_entity_poly.pdbx_strand_id
1 'polypeptide(L)'
;MELRQALPKIVTETVPGPKSKALIDRRAAATATAVKCVYPVAIERGEGAMVEDLDGNIFLDWVGGVGVLNVGYSQPEIIEAGKAQAEKNFHGMFNIVTHEGYVALAEKLNQIVPVKGDKKRTFFANSGAEADENAVKIAKSYTGRPNIIVFSGAFHGRTLMTMTMTSKKAYAVGMGPFPDGVYRAEFPYYYRAPEGMPENKRLEYYVKSIEKVFEECAQPETVAAMVVEPLQGEGGFIPAPIEWVKAVRQICDKYGICLVADEVQSGFCRTGKMFASEYWKEAGCAPDIFATAKSIAAGLPLSAVIAREEIMEKVTPGIIGGTYCGNPLACAASLKTIEIMEREKLADRACEIGKKVMETYESWKEKY
;
A
#
# COMPACT_ATOMS: atom_id res chain seq x y z
N MET A 1 -22.51 -20.03 -17.02
CA MET A 1 -21.07 -19.72 -17.26
C MET A 1 -20.57 -19.03 -16.00
N GLU A 2 -19.48 -19.51 -15.42
CA GLU A 2 -18.85 -18.83 -14.28
C GLU A 2 -18.36 -17.44 -14.76
N LEU A 3 -18.60 -16.42 -13.96
CA LEU A 3 -18.25 -15.04 -14.33
C LEU A 3 -16.73 -14.91 -14.60
N ARG A 4 -15.91 -15.65 -13.87
CA ARG A 4 -14.43 -15.70 -14.06
C ARG A 4 -14.00 -16.04 -15.49
N GLN A 5 -14.79 -16.80 -16.25
CA GLN A 5 -14.51 -17.22 -17.62
C GLN A 5 -15.25 -16.38 -18.66
N ALA A 6 -16.08 -15.43 -18.22
CA ALA A 6 -16.81 -14.56 -19.13
C ALA A 6 -15.86 -13.56 -19.80
N LEU A 7 -16.24 -13.10 -20.98
CA LEU A 7 -15.64 -11.93 -21.61
C LEU A 7 -16.43 -10.67 -21.28
N PRO A 8 -15.80 -9.48 -21.29
CA PRO A 8 -16.52 -8.23 -21.13
C PRO A 8 -17.68 -8.12 -22.14
N LYS A 9 -18.86 -7.74 -21.65
CA LYS A 9 -20.05 -7.66 -22.48
C LYS A 9 -21.01 -6.58 -21.98
N ILE A 10 -21.44 -5.69 -22.83
CA ILE A 10 -22.51 -4.72 -22.58
C ILE A 10 -23.81 -5.29 -23.13
N VAL A 11 -24.84 -5.41 -22.29
CA VAL A 11 -26.15 -5.94 -22.66
C VAL A 11 -27.25 -4.88 -22.63
N THR A 12 -26.97 -3.68 -22.11
CA THR A 12 -27.87 -2.54 -22.09
C THR A 12 -27.54 -1.56 -23.22
N GLU A 13 -28.50 -0.74 -23.65
CA GLU A 13 -28.27 0.29 -24.67
C GLU A 13 -27.29 1.37 -24.20
N THR A 14 -27.29 1.65 -22.90
CA THR A 14 -26.43 2.65 -22.28
C THR A 14 -25.77 2.12 -21.03
N VAL A 15 -24.62 2.68 -20.66
CA VAL A 15 -23.98 2.48 -19.34
C VAL A 15 -23.99 3.83 -18.63
N PRO A 16 -24.64 3.94 -17.44
CA PRO A 16 -25.30 2.87 -16.66
C PRO A 16 -26.60 2.40 -17.31
N GLY A 17 -26.95 1.12 -17.11
CA GLY A 17 -28.28 0.59 -17.35
C GLY A 17 -29.29 1.11 -16.32
N PRO A 18 -30.61 0.81 -16.50
CA PRO A 18 -31.65 1.42 -15.68
C PRO A 18 -31.56 1.10 -14.19
N LYS A 19 -31.20 -0.13 -13.81
CA LYS A 19 -31.05 -0.51 -12.39
C LYS A 19 -29.83 0.15 -11.75
N SER A 20 -28.70 0.14 -12.44
CA SER A 20 -27.47 0.82 -12.02
C SER A 20 -27.72 2.31 -11.84
N LYS A 21 -28.41 2.94 -12.80
CA LYS A 21 -28.79 4.35 -12.70
C LYS A 21 -29.65 4.64 -11.48
N ALA A 22 -30.68 3.84 -11.23
CA ALA A 22 -31.56 4.01 -10.06
C ALA A 22 -30.76 3.90 -8.73
N LEU A 23 -29.80 2.99 -8.62
CA LEU A 23 -28.95 2.87 -7.43
C LEU A 23 -28.02 4.09 -7.30
N ILE A 24 -27.43 4.56 -8.40
CA ILE A 24 -26.58 5.77 -8.41
C ILE A 24 -27.38 7.00 -7.98
N ASP A 25 -28.62 7.17 -8.45
CA ASP A 25 -29.48 8.27 -8.04
C ASP A 25 -29.83 8.20 -6.53
N ARG A 26 -30.14 7.00 -6.01
CA ARG A 26 -30.32 6.77 -4.56
C ARG A 26 -29.05 7.05 -3.76
N ARG A 27 -27.88 6.65 -4.27
CA ARG A 27 -26.58 6.96 -3.67
C ARG A 27 -26.38 8.47 -3.55
N ALA A 28 -26.66 9.23 -4.62
CA ALA A 28 -26.52 10.68 -4.61
C ALA A 28 -27.40 11.36 -3.55
N ALA A 29 -28.58 10.80 -3.29
CA ALA A 29 -29.50 11.31 -2.26
C ALA A 29 -29.12 10.89 -0.82
N ALA A 30 -28.46 9.75 -0.63
CA ALA A 30 -28.25 9.15 0.68
C ALA A 30 -26.80 9.28 1.22
N THR A 31 -25.81 9.55 0.37
CA THR A 31 -24.41 9.56 0.77
C THR A 31 -23.77 10.93 0.64
N ALA A 32 -22.67 11.14 1.36
CA ALA A 32 -21.91 12.39 1.27
C ALA A 32 -21.42 12.64 -0.16
N THR A 33 -21.73 13.81 -0.71
CA THR A 33 -21.36 14.23 -2.08
C THR A 33 -19.85 14.30 -2.31
N ALA A 34 -19.08 14.43 -1.23
CA ALA A 34 -17.61 14.39 -1.27
C ALA A 34 -17.05 13.01 -1.73
N VAL A 35 -17.83 11.94 -1.58
CA VAL A 35 -17.42 10.59 -2.04
C VAL A 35 -17.82 10.45 -3.51
N LYS A 36 -16.86 10.68 -4.42
CA LYS A 36 -17.08 10.61 -5.86
C LYS A 36 -17.42 9.21 -6.34
N CYS A 37 -18.29 9.12 -7.35
CA CYS A 37 -18.50 7.94 -8.17
C CYS A 37 -17.79 8.19 -9.51
N VAL A 38 -16.63 7.58 -9.72
CA VAL A 38 -15.80 7.84 -10.90
C VAL A 38 -16.38 7.15 -12.14
N TYR A 39 -16.87 5.91 -11.96
CA TYR A 39 -17.47 5.14 -13.02
C TYR A 39 -18.95 4.87 -12.70
N PRO A 40 -19.86 5.04 -13.68
CA PRO A 40 -21.28 4.82 -13.45
C PRO A 40 -21.65 3.33 -13.49
N VAL A 41 -21.01 2.53 -12.64
CA VAL A 41 -21.19 1.08 -12.54
C VAL A 41 -21.67 0.74 -11.13
N ALA A 42 -22.77 0.00 -11.02
CA ALA A 42 -23.28 -0.52 -9.77
C ALA A 42 -23.05 -2.03 -9.71
N ILE A 43 -22.00 -2.45 -9.03
CA ILE A 43 -21.56 -3.85 -8.97
C ILE A 43 -22.58 -4.68 -8.22
N GLU A 44 -23.04 -5.78 -8.83
CA GLU A 44 -23.83 -6.85 -8.21
C GLU A 44 -22.92 -7.94 -7.65
N ARG A 45 -21.98 -8.43 -8.47
CA ARG A 45 -21.02 -9.47 -8.06
C ARG A 45 -19.71 -9.36 -8.83
N GLY A 46 -18.67 -9.97 -8.28
CA GLY A 46 -17.36 -10.09 -8.94
C GLY A 46 -16.79 -11.50 -8.76
N GLU A 47 -16.04 -11.98 -9.75
CA GLU A 47 -15.34 -13.26 -9.70
C GLU A 47 -14.06 -13.20 -10.53
N GLY A 48 -12.92 -13.52 -9.95
CA GLY A 48 -11.63 -13.34 -10.60
C GLY A 48 -11.36 -11.86 -10.92
N ALA A 49 -11.15 -11.53 -12.19
CA ALA A 49 -10.96 -10.16 -12.65
C ALA A 49 -12.23 -9.52 -13.23
N MET A 50 -13.36 -10.22 -13.20
CA MET A 50 -14.60 -9.79 -13.83
C MET A 50 -15.61 -9.30 -12.80
N VAL A 51 -16.34 -8.26 -13.14
CA VAL A 51 -17.46 -7.74 -12.36
C VAL A 51 -18.72 -7.66 -13.22
N GLU A 52 -19.86 -7.99 -12.63
CA GLU A 52 -21.17 -7.87 -13.23
C GLU A 52 -21.95 -6.77 -12.51
N ASP A 53 -22.57 -5.88 -13.26
CA ASP A 53 -23.42 -4.85 -12.68
C ASP A 53 -24.89 -5.33 -12.51
N LEU A 54 -25.69 -4.51 -11.85
CA LEU A 54 -27.12 -4.80 -11.60
C LEU A 54 -27.95 -5.04 -12.86
N ASP A 55 -27.48 -4.59 -14.01
CA ASP A 55 -28.16 -4.71 -15.30
C ASP A 55 -27.67 -5.89 -16.13
N GLY A 56 -26.64 -6.63 -15.64
CA GLY A 56 -26.05 -7.78 -16.31
C GLY A 56 -24.90 -7.43 -17.29
N ASN A 57 -24.42 -6.18 -17.29
CA ASN A 57 -23.22 -5.84 -18.02
C ASN A 57 -21.99 -6.43 -17.30
N ILE A 58 -21.07 -6.96 -18.06
CA ILE A 58 -19.83 -7.59 -17.55
C ILE A 58 -18.64 -6.73 -17.93
N PHE A 59 -17.82 -6.38 -16.95
CA PHE A 59 -16.63 -5.56 -17.11
C PHE A 59 -15.38 -6.31 -16.63
N LEU A 60 -14.26 -6.04 -17.29
CA LEU A 60 -12.93 -6.39 -16.76
C LEU A 60 -12.47 -5.28 -15.79
N ASP A 61 -12.21 -5.63 -14.54
CA ASP A 61 -11.71 -4.68 -13.55
C ASP A 61 -10.19 -4.47 -13.69
N TRP A 62 -9.79 -3.50 -14.49
CA TRP A 62 -8.40 -3.05 -14.58
C TRP A 62 -7.92 -2.25 -13.36
N VAL A 63 -8.84 -1.77 -12.53
CA VAL A 63 -8.52 -1.02 -11.29
C VAL A 63 -8.13 -2.00 -10.18
N GLY A 64 -8.59 -3.25 -10.27
CA GLY A 64 -8.31 -4.29 -9.30
C GLY A 64 -8.76 -3.91 -7.89
N GLY A 65 -9.96 -3.27 -7.76
CA GLY A 65 -10.42 -2.72 -6.48
C GLY A 65 -9.54 -1.62 -5.91
N VAL A 66 -8.88 -0.83 -6.75
CA VAL A 66 -7.83 0.14 -6.40
C VAL A 66 -6.57 -0.55 -5.86
N GLY A 67 -6.11 -1.58 -6.60
CA GLY A 67 -4.91 -2.36 -6.26
C GLY A 67 -5.06 -3.26 -5.03
N VAL A 68 -6.27 -3.77 -4.77
CA VAL A 68 -6.60 -4.58 -3.58
C VAL A 68 -6.73 -6.07 -3.92
N LEU A 69 -7.21 -6.39 -5.14
CA LEU A 69 -7.69 -7.73 -5.48
C LEU A 69 -6.64 -8.57 -6.24
N ASN A 70 -5.47 -8.74 -5.66
CA ASN A 70 -4.38 -9.49 -6.30
C ASN A 70 -4.70 -11.00 -6.48
N VAL A 71 -5.64 -11.53 -5.69
CA VAL A 71 -6.17 -12.91 -5.84
C VAL A 71 -7.51 -12.94 -6.57
N GLY A 72 -8.01 -11.79 -7.05
CA GLY A 72 -9.31 -11.65 -7.69
C GLY A 72 -10.48 -11.53 -6.72
N TYR A 73 -11.65 -11.24 -7.28
CA TYR A 73 -12.91 -11.20 -6.54
C TYR A 73 -13.34 -12.60 -6.12
N SER A 74 -13.99 -12.68 -4.97
CA SER A 74 -14.76 -13.85 -4.50
C SER A 74 -14.01 -15.18 -4.60
N GLN A 75 -12.72 -15.18 -4.16
CA GLN A 75 -11.90 -16.40 -4.15
C GLN A 75 -12.53 -17.44 -3.19
N PRO A 76 -12.92 -18.64 -3.68
CA PRO A 76 -13.71 -19.59 -2.89
C PRO A 76 -13.05 -20.02 -1.56
N GLU A 77 -11.75 -20.27 -1.57
CA GLU A 77 -11.04 -20.70 -0.36
C GLU A 77 -10.98 -19.59 0.71
N ILE A 78 -10.93 -18.32 0.30
CA ILE A 78 -10.98 -17.17 1.21
C ILE A 78 -12.38 -17.02 1.79
N ILE A 79 -13.42 -17.22 0.97
CA ILE A 79 -14.81 -17.21 1.43
C ILE A 79 -15.02 -18.30 2.49
N GLU A 80 -14.56 -19.53 2.25
CA GLU A 80 -14.71 -20.62 3.22
C GLU A 80 -13.90 -20.37 4.51
N ALA A 81 -12.69 -19.84 4.41
CA ALA A 81 -11.91 -19.44 5.59
C ALA A 81 -12.65 -18.35 6.41
N GLY A 82 -13.26 -17.38 5.71
CA GLY A 82 -14.08 -16.36 6.34
C GLY A 82 -15.32 -16.91 7.02
N LYS A 83 -16.08 -17.80 6.38
CA LYS A 83 -17.23 -18.47 6.98
C LYS A 83 -16.85 -19.25 8.24
N ALA A 84 -15.82 -20.07 8.16
CA ALA A 84 -15.33 -20.87 9.29
C ALA A 84 -14.89 -19.98 10.48
N GLN A 85 -14.32 -18.82 10.22
CA GLN A 85 -14.01 -17.85 11.27
C GLN A 85 -15.25 -17.14 11.80
N ALA A 86 -16.20 -16.80 10.92
CA ALA A 86 -17.45 -16.14 11.31
C ALA A 86 -18.30 -16.97 12.28
N GLU A 87 -18.27 -18.30 12.12
CA GLU A 87 -18.93 -19.25 13.04
C GLU A 87 -18.32 -19.24 14.45
N LYS A 88 -17.07 -18.80 14.59
CA LYS A 88 -16.39 -18.71 15.90
C LYS A 88 -16.64 -17.33 16.53
N ASN A 89 -16.18 -16.27 15.89
CA ASN A 89 -16.37 -14.88 16.29
C ASN A 89 -15.97 -13.91 15.18
N PHE A 90 -16.61 -12.73 15.17
CA PHE A 90 -16.26 -11.60 14.29
C PHE A 90 -15.24 -10.65 14.93
N HIS A 91 -15.24 -10.53 16.26
CA HIS A 91 -14.46 -9.53 16.97
C HIS A 91 -13.58 -10.20 18.04
N GLY A 92 -12.30 -9.82 18.07
CA GLY A 92 -11.31 -10.47 18.92
C GLY A 92 -10.75 -9.62 20.06
N MET A 93 -11.02 -8.29 20.11
CA MET A 93 -10.53 -7.39 21.16
C MET A 93 -9.04 -7.57 21.51
N PHE A 94 -8.17 -7.68 20.50
CA PHE A 94 -6.78 -8.12 20.72
C PHE A 94 -6.00 -7.28 21.75
N ASN A 95 -6.36 -6.02 21.90
CA ASN A 95 -5.74 -5.15 22.93
C ASN A 95 -6.14 -5.52 24.38
N ILE A 96 -7.14 -6.38 24.55
CA ILE A 96 -7.66 -6.81 25.86
C ILE A 96 -7.42 -8.29 26.10
N VAL A 97 -7.69 -9.10 25.07
CA VAL A 97 -7.48 -10.56 25.06
C VAL A 97 -6.74 -10.95 23.78
N THR A 98 -6.31 -12.18 23.65
CA THR A 98 -5.61 -12.65 22.45
C THR A 98 -6.46 -13.64 21.67
N HIS A 99 -6.16 -13.81 20.37
CA HIS A 99 -6.73 -14.85 19.53
C HIS A 99 -5.72 -15.38 18.51
N GLU A 100 -5.86 -16.65 18.18
CA GLU A 100 -4.94 -17.41 17.33
C GLU A 100 -4.67 -16.74 15.97
N GLY A 101 -5.73 -16.27 15.27
CA GLY A 101 -5.59 -15.68 13.94
C GLY A 101 -4.67 -14.46 13.86
N TYR A 102 -4.65 -13.62 14.91
CA TYR A 102 -3.73 -12.49 14.99
C TYR A 102 -2.28 -12.98 15.12
N VAL A 103 -2.05 -13.91 16.06
CA VAL A 103 -0.70 -14.42 16.35
C VAL A 103 -0.14 -15.15 15.13
N ALA A 104 -0.90 -16.08 14.55
CA ALA A 104 -0.47 -16.84 13.38
C ALA A 104 -0.15 -15.94 12.17
N LEU A 105 -0.97 -14.90 11.93
CA LEU A 105 -0.69 -13.96 10.85
C LEU A 105 0.54 -13.09 11.15
N ALA A 106 0.74 -12.67 12.40
CA ALA A 106 1.94 -11.92 12.80
C ALA A 106 3.21 -12.76 12.62
N GLU A 107 3.19 -14.04 13.01
CA GLU A 107 4.28 -14.97 12.80
C GLU A 107 4.57 -15.16 11.31
N LYS A 108 3.54 -15.35 10.48
CA LYS A 108 3.70 -15.47 9.02
C LYS A 108 4.33 -14.22 8.42
N LEU A 109 3.85 -13.03 8.76
CA LEU A 109 4.42 -11.77 8.24
C LEU A 109 5.84 -11.54 8.75
N ASN A 110 6.15 -11.85 10.01
CA ASN A 110 7.51 -11.77 10.55
C ASN A 110 8.51 -12.65 9.78
N GLN A 111 8.05 -13.77 9.21
CA GLN A 111 8.89 -14.66 8.39
C GLN A 111 9.14 -14.08 7.00
N ILE A 112 8.10 -13.58 6.31
CA ILE A 112 8.17 -13.26 4.87
C ILE A 112 8.55 -11.81 4.57
N VAL A 113 8.27 -10.85 5.48
CA VAL A 113 8.49 -9.43 5.21
C VAL A 113 9.99 -9.08 5.21
N PRO A 114 10.49 -8.31 4.21
CA PRO A 114 11.92 -8.07 4.00
C PRO A 114 12.49 -6.91 4.85
N VAL A 115 12.10 -6.80 6.11
CA VAL A 115 12.68 -5.87 7.09
C VAL A 115 14.10 -6.31 7.50
N LYS A 116 14.96 -5.37 7.82
CA LYS A 116 16.35 -5.59 8.29
C LYS A 116 16.36 -6.41 9.58
N GLY A 117 17.29 -7.37 9.68
CA GLY A 117 17.48 -8.24 10.84
C GLY A 117 16.55 -9.47 10.84
N ASP A 118 16.80 -10.38 11.80
CA ASP A 118 16.12 -11.68 11.87
C ASP A 118 14.85 -11.63 12.74
N LYS A 119 14.86 -10.82 13.79
CA LYS A 119 13.74 -10.69 14.72
C LYS A 119 12.86 -9.49 14.37
N LYS A 120 11.58 -9.75 14.21
CA LYS A 120 10.57 -8.76 13.82
C LYS A 120 9.33 -8.89 14.69
N ARG A 121 8.58 -7.80 14.79
CA ARG A 121 7.28 -7.75 15.47
C ARG A 121 6.26 -7.09 14.56
N THR A 122 5.03 -7.58 14.59
CA THR A 122 3.91 -7.09 13.77
C THR A 122 2.83 -6.47 14.64
N PHE A 123 2.35 -5.31 14.21
CA PHE A 123 1.14 -4.66 14.69
C PHE A 123 0.13 -4.56 13.55
N PHE A 124 -1.14 -4.89 13.79
CA PHE A 124 -2.22 -4.75 12.79
C PHE A 124 -3.06 -3.50 13.04
N ALA A 125 -3.57 -2.93 11.96
CA ALA A 125 -4.56 -1.86 11.92
C ALA A 125 -5.59 -2.16 10.81
N ASN A 126 -6.39 -1.19 10.34
CA ASN A 126 -7.51 -1.46 9.44
C ASN A 126 -7.33 -0.86 8.04
N SER A 127 -6.46 0.12 7.87
CA SER A 127 -6.26 0.84 6.62
C SER A 127 -4.80 1.20 6.39
N GLY A 128 -4.41 1.48 5.12
CA GLY A 128 -3.06 1.94 4.79
C GLY A 128 -2.71 3.25 5.52
N ALA A 129 -3.66 4.19 5.61
CA ALA A 129 -3.43 5.42 6.35
C ALA A 129 -3.11 5.17 7.84
N GLU A 130 -3.81 4.21 8.50
CA GLU A 130 -3.48 3.82 9.86
C GLU A 130 -2.12 3.14 9.96
N ALA A 131 -1.73 2.33 8.97
CA ALA A 131 -0.41 1.72 8.94
C ALA A 131 0.69 2.79 8.88
N ASP A 132 0.58 3.77 7.98
CA ASP A 132 1.56 4.83 7.83
C ASP A 132 1.58 5.79 9.06
N GLU A 133 0.42 6.13 9.64
CA GLU A 133 0.34 6.87 10.91
C GLU A 133 1.10 6.13 12.01
N ASN A 134 0.90 4.82 12.14
CA ASN A 134 1.56 4.03 13.17
C ASN A 134 3.04 3.79 12.85
N ALA A 135 3.44 3.64 11.59
CA ALA A 135 4.86 3.58 11.22
C ALA A 135 5.62 4.85 11.64
N VAL A 136 5.01 6.03 11.42
CA VAL A 136 5.55 7.32 11.89
C VAL A 136 5.60 7.38 13.42
N LYS A 137 4.54 6.96 14.11
CA LYS A 137 4.49 6.93 15.61
C LYS A 137 5.59 6.02 16.16
N ILE A 138 5.76 4.83 15.59
CA ILE A 138 6.78 3.85 15.97
C ILE A 138 8.18 4.44 15.78
N ALA A 139 8.47 5.04 14.61
CA ALA A 139 9.75 5.67 14.34
C ALA A 139 10.05 6.84 15.30
N LYS A 140 9.07 7.72 15.55
CA LYS A 140 9.22 8.82 16.52
C LYS A 140 9.42 8.31 17.94
N SER A 141 8.68 7.29 18.36
CA SER A 141 8.84 6.69 19.70
C SER A 141 10.21 6.04 19.88
N TYR A 142 10.69 5.33 18.86
CA TYR A 142 12.00 4.67 18.86
C TYR A 142 13.16 5.66 18.95
N THR A 143 13.12 6.72 18.13
CA THR A 143 14.22 7.68 17.98
C THR A 143 14.16 8.84 18.96
N GLY A 144 12.98 9.15 19.50
CA GLY A 144 12.73 10.37 20.29
C GLY A 144 12.72 11.65 19.43
N ARG A 145 12.63 11.57 18.11
CA ARG A 145 12.78 12.68 17.17
C ARG A 145 11.44 13.11 16.58
N PRO A 146 11.20 14.43 16.35
CA PRO A 146 9.90 14.94 15.94
C PRO A 146 9.65 14.89 14.42
N ASN A 147 10.70 14.91 13.60
CA ASN A 147 10.60 15.18 12.18
C ASN A 147 10.61 13.90 11.32
N ILE A 148 9.99 13.98 10.15
CA ILE A 148 10.04 12.94 9.11
C ILE A 148 10.31 13.58 7.74
N ILE A 149 10.91 12.83 6.84
CA ILE A 149 11.06 13.18 5.44
C ILE A 149 10.19 12.24 4.60
N VAL A 150 9.45 12.83 3.67
CA VAL A 150 8.67 12.15 2.63
C VAL A 150 9.10 12.66 1.26
N PHE A 151 8.57 12.10 0.17
CA PHE A 151 9.05 12.43 -1.17
C PHE A 151 7.96 13.00 -2.07
N SER A 152 8.36 13.82 -3.03
CA SER A 152 7.44 14.38 -4.03
C SER A 152 6.73 13.26 -4.80
N GLY A 153 5.45 13.46 -5.14
CA GLY A 153 4.62 12.45 -5.80
C GLY A 153 4.01 11.39 -4.86
N ALA A 154 4.44 11.29 -3.60
CA ALA A 154 3.99 10.25 -2.67
C ALA A 154 2.50 10.35 -2.30
N PHE A 155 1.91 9.18 -2.01
CA PHE A 155 0.57 9.06 -1.42
C PHE A 155 0.58 8.06 -0.25
N HIS A 156 0.41 8.58 0.97
CA HIS A 156 0.41 7.79 2.20
C HIS A 156 -0.95 7.72 2.90
N GLY A 157 -1.96 8.40 2.39
CA GLY A 157 -3.32 8.36 2.96
C GLY A 157 -4.01 9.72 3.03
N ARG A 158 -5.14 9.74 3.78
CA ARG A 158 -6.03 10.91 3.92
C ARG A 158 -6.44 11.20 5.36
N THR A 159 -5.77 10.63 6.36
CA THR A 159 -5.83 11.09 7.75
C THR A 159 -4.92 12.30 7.93
N LEU A 160 -4.99 13.02 9.02
CA LEU A 160 -4.35 14.33 9.14
C LEU A 160 -2.83 14.28 8.92
N MET A 161 -2.12 13.33 9.54
CA MET A 161 -0.68 13.15 9.31
C MET A 161 -0.39 12.60 7.90
N THR A 162 -1.06 11.54 7.47
CA THR A 162 -0.80 10.94 6.15
C THR A 162 -1.21 11.85 4.98
N MET A 163 -2.21 12.71 5.18
CA MET A 163 -2.56 13.77 4.22
C MET A 163 -1.46 14.82 4.12
N THR A 164 -0.80 15.16 5.24
CA THR A 164 0.38 16.04 5.26
C THR A 164 1.56 15.39 4.51
N MET A 165 1.73 14.09 4.67
CA MET A 165 2.75 13.29 3.96
C MET A 165 2.47 13.15 2.47
N THR A 166 1.19 13.15 2.06
CA THR A 166 0.74 12.99 0.67
C THR A 166 1.01 14.26 -0.16
N SER A 167 1.49 14.10 -1.40
CA SER A 167 1.83 15.22 -2.29
C SER A 167 0.62 15.83 -2.98
N LYS A 168 -0.47 15.09 -3.19
CA LYS A 168 -1.63 15.50 -3.98
C LYS A 168 -2.46 16.56 -3.25
N LYS A 169 -2.25 17.82 -3.59
CA LYS A 169 -2.91 19.00 -2.98
C LYS A 169 -4.43 18.91 -2.94
N ALA A 170 -5.07 18.28 -3.93
CA ALA A 170 -6.52 18.13 -3.99
C ALA A 170 -7.14 17.45 -2.76
N TYR A 171 -6.37 16.62 -2.03
CA TYR A 171 -6.82 15.99 -0.79
C TYR A 171 -6.66 16.88 0.45
N ALA A 172 -5.92 17.97 0.34
CA ALA A 172 -5.52 18.81 1.47
C ALA A 172 -6.14 20.23 1.44
N VAL A 173 -6.86 20.58 0.38
CA VAL A 173 -7.44 21.94 0.22
C VAL A 173 -8.44 22.23 1.35
N GLY A 174 -8.19 23.30 2.10
CA GLY A 174 -9.06 23.74 3.20
C GLY A 174 -8.99 22.91 4.49
N MET A 175 -8.05 21.94 4.59
CA MET A 175 -7.95 21.04 5.73
C MET A 175 -6.89 21.44 6.77
N GLY A 176 -6.16 22.55 6.55
CA GLY A 176 -5.16 23.04 7.51
C GLY A 176 -5.74 23.61 8.79
N PRO A 177 -4.92 23.83 9.85
CA PRO A 177 -3.47 23.61 9.83
C PRO A 177 -3.07 22.15 9.86
N PHE A 178 -1.92 21.83 9.27
CA PHE A 178 -1.38 20.49 9.21
C PHE A 178 -0.36 20.24 10.32
N PRO A 179 -0.12 18.97 10.74
CA PRO A 179 0.97 18.63 11.63
C PRO A 179 2.32 19.12 11.15
N ASP A 180 3.11 19.70 12.04
CA ASP A 180 4.48 20.13 11.77
C ASP A 180 5.45 18.94 11.69
N GLY A 181 6.67 19.21 11.21
CA GLY A 181 7.77 18.25 11.15
C GLY A 181 7.68 17.23 10.02
N VAL A 182 6.95 17.55 8.96
CA VAL A 182 6.92 16.78 7.72
C VAL A 182 7.60 17.57 6.62
N TYR A 183 8.77 17.12 6.20
CA TYR A 183 9.56 17.77 5.15
C TYR A 183 9.56 16.91 3.89
N ARG A 184 9.79 17.55 2.73
CA ARG A 184 9.65 16.88 1.44
C ARG A 184 10.90 17.06 0.61
N ALA A 185 11.50 15.92 0.19
CA ALA A 185 12.56 15.85 -0.80
C ALA A 185 12.02 15.39 -2.16
N GLU A 186 12.81 15.48 -3.20
CA GLU A 186 12.43 15.03 -4.54
C GLU A 186 12.53 13.51 -4.67
N PHE A 187 11.50 12.88 -5.26
CA PHE A 187 11.53 11.46 -5.63
C PHE A 187 12.23 11.27 -6.99
N PRO A 188 13.06 10.23 -7.18
CA PRO A 188 13.84 10.05 -8.39
C PRO A 188 13.02 9.62 -9.61
N TYR A 189 12.28 10.55 -10.18
CA TYR A 189 11.55 10.34 -11.42
C TYR A 189 12.45 10.64 -12.63
N TYR A 190 13.33 9.71 -13.00
CA TYR A 190 14.34 9.92 -14.04
C TYR A 190 13.77 10.25 -15.43
N TYR A 191 12.60 9.72 -15.76
CA TYR A 191 11.91 10.05 -17.01
C TYR A 191 11.53 11.54 -17.12
N ARG A 192 11.23 12.19 -15.97
CA ARG A 192 10.89 13.61 -15.87
C ARG A 192 11.95 14.40 -15.09
N ALA A 193 13.21 13.95 -15.18
CA ALA A 193 14.31 14.75 -14.64
C ALA A 193 14.36 16.14 -15.29
N PRO A 194 14.92 17.17 -14.61
CA PRO A 194 15.06 18.50 -15.19
C PRO A 194 15.66 18.48 -16.60
N GLU A 195 15.11 19.33 -17.48
CA GLU A 195 15.53 19.40 -18.88
C GLU A 195 17.04 19.66 -19.00
N GLY A 196 17.69 18.92 -19.91
CA GLY A 196 19.13 19.01 -20.15
C GLY A 196 20.02 18.34 -19.07
N MET A 197 19.42 17.70 -18.04
CA MET A 197 20.20 17.02 -17.01
C MET A 197 20.86 15.74 -17.56
N PRO A 198 22.20 15.61 -17.51
CA PRO A 198 22.88 14.38 -17.91
C PRO A 198 22.46 13.18 -17.03
N GLU A 199 22.37 11.99 -17.61
CA GLU A 199 21.94 10.78 -16.88
C GLU A 199 22.79 10.48 -15.66
N ASN A 200 24.11 10.63 -15.80
CA ASN A 200 25.08 10.40 -14.71
C ASN A 200 24.99 11.44 -13.57
N LYS A 201 24.19 12.49 -13.71
CA LYS A 201 23.94 13.51 -12.67
C LYS A 201 22.59 13.33 -11.97
N ARG A 202 21.72 12.50 -12.49
CA ARG A 202 20.37 12.31 -11.93
C ARG A 202 20.41 11.82 -10.49
N LEU A 203 21.18 10.78 -10.20
CA LEU A 203 21.31 10.26 -8.83
C LEU A 203 21.77 11.35 -7.86
N GLU A 204 22.85 12.08 -8.19
CA GLU A 204 23.39 13.16 -7.37
C GLU A 204 22.34 14.24 -7.08
N TYR A 205 21.57 14.64 -8.10
CA TYR A 205 20.51 15.64 -7.97
C TYR A 205 19.45 15.23 -6.93
N TYR A 206 18.93 14.01 -7.03
CA TYR A 206 17.88 13.54 -6.12
C TYR A 206 18.41 13.27 -4.70
N VAL A 207 19.66 12.86 -4.54
CA VAL A 207 20.30 12.74 -3.23
C VAL A 207 20.51 14.11 -2.60
N LYS A 208 21.00 15.09 -3.36
CA LYS A 208 21.15 16.49 -2.90
C LYS A 208 19.84 17.12 -2.44
N SER A 209 18.70 16.69 -2.96
CA SER A 209 17.42 17.20 -2.47
C SER A 209 17.15 16.80 -1.00
N ILE A 210 17.67 15.67 -0.55
CA ILE A 210 17.61 15.24 0.85
C ILE A 210 18.57 16.09 1.69
N GLU A 211 19.80 16.29 1.21
CA GLU A 211 20.81 17.14 1.87
C GLU A 211 20.28 18.57 2.05
N LYS A 212 19.60 19.09 1.03
CA LYS A 212 18.94 20.41 1.10
C LYS A 212 17.89 20.48 2.22
N VAL A 213 17.11 19.42 2.46
CA VAL A 213 16.19 19.38 3.60
C VAL A 213 16.97 19.48 4.91
N PHE A 214 18.13 18.83 5.02
CA PHE A 214 18.97 18.92 6.22
C PHE A 214 19.59 20.31 6.42
N GLU A 215 19.93 20.99 5.35
CA GLU A 215 20.52 22.33 5.42
C GLU A 215 19.49 23.44 5.71
N GLU A 216 18.29 23.34 5.14
CA GLU A 216 17.31 24.43 5.14
C GLU A 216 16.13 24.21 6.11
N CYS A 217 15.78 22.95 6.45
CA CYS A 217 14.50 22.64 7.11
C CYS A 217 14.64 21.91 8.44
N ALA A 218 15.44 20.84 8.52
CA ALA A 218 15.52 19.99 9.70
C ALA A 218 16.89 19.34 9.82
N GLN A 219 17.60 19.58 10.93
CA GLN A 219 18.85 18.90 11.20
C GLN A 219 18.67 17.37 11.17
N PRO A 220 19.57 16.59 10.57
CA PRO A 220 19.41 15.13 10.39
C PRO A 220 19.20 14.38 11.73
N GLU A 221 19.78 14.88 12.82
CA GLU A 221 19.63 14.32 14.17
C GLU A 221 18.21 14.49 14.74
N THR A 222 17.39 15.35 14.14
CA THR A 222 15.99 15.56 14.52
C THR A 222 15.01 14.76 13.69
N VAL A 223 15.50 14.04 12.64
CA VAL A 223 14.66 13.26 11.74
C VAL A 223 14.50 11.82 12.25
N ALA A 224 13.26 11.41 12.49
CA ALA A 224 12.91 10.07 12.95
C ALA A 224 12.89 9.05 11.82
N ALA A 225 12.36 9.43 10.67
CA ALA A 225 12.16 8.50 9.54
C ALA A 225 12.22 9.19 8.18
N MET A 226 12.59 8.42 7.17
CA MET A 226 12.30 8.65 5.76
C MET A 226 11.28 7.62 5.30
N VAL A 227 10.12 8.07 4.78
CA VAL A 227 9.03 7.20 4.32
C VAL A 227 9.02 7.18 2.81
N VAL A 228 9.18 5.98 2.24
CA VAL A 228 9.35 5.76 0.79
C VAL A 228 8.41 4.66 0.31
N GLU A 229 7.65 4.94 -0.74
CA GLU A 229 7.00 3.88 -1.53
C GLU A 229 8.06 3.22 -2.43
N PRO A 230 8.29 1.90 -2.37
CA PRO A 230 9.21 1.22 -3.28
C PRO A 230 8.84 1.40 -4.76
N LEU A 231 7.56 1.56 -5.02
CA LEU A 231 6.97 1.98 -6.28
C LEU A 231 5.85 2.98 -5.95
N GLN A 232 6.03 4.24 -6.32
CA GLN A 232 4.97 5.23 -6.17
C GLN A 232 3.76 4.87 -7.01
N GLY A 233 2.61 4.64 -6.37
CA GLY A 233 1.37 4.31 -7.06
C GLY A 233 0.70 5.55 -7.66
N GLU A 234 0.16 6.39 -6.81
CA GLU A 234 -0.56 7.64 -7.20
C GLU A 234 0.35 8.66 -7.91
N GLY A 235 1.66 8.59 -7.67
CA GLY A 235 2.67 9.39 -8.35
C GLY A 235 2.86 9.05 -9.82
N GLY A 236 2.43 7.86 -10.27
CA GLY A 236 2.48 7.44 -11.67
C GLY A 236 3.14 6.08 -11.93
N PHE A 237 3.11 5.16 -10.99
CA PHE A 237 3.76 3.84 -11.04
C PHE A 237 5.28 3.94 -11.27
N ILE A 238 5.93 4.75 -10.45
CA ILE A 238 7.34 5.10 -10.57
C ILE A 238 8.17 4.27 -9.59
N PRO A 239 9.00 3.31 -10.04
CA PRO A 239 9.87 2.56 -9.14
C PRO A 239 11.00 3.43 -8.60
N ALA A 240 11.35 3.24 -7.33
CA ALA A 240 12.55 3.83 -6.73
C ALA A 240 13.81 3.15 -7.29
N PRO A 241 14.72 3.87 -7.97
CA PRO A 241 15.95 3.28 -8.48
C PRO A 241 16.82 2.73 -7.33
N ILE A 242 17.37 1.54 -7.51
CA ILE A 242 18.11 0.83 -6.44
C ILE A 242 19.33 1.63 -5.96
N GLU A 243 20.06 2.30 -6.86
CA GLU A 243 21.19 3.14 -6.51
C GLU A 243 20.79 4.32 -5.61
N TRP A 244 19.59 4.90 -5.83
CA TRP A 244 19.07 5.95 -4.96
C TRP A 244 18.64 5.39 -3.60
N VAL A 245 17.99 4.24 -3.56
CA VAL A 245 17.61 3.58 -2.30
C VAL A 245 18.85 3.22 -1.48
N LYS A 246 19.95 2.79 -2.12
CA LYS A 246 21.24 2.58 -1.44
C LYS A 246 21.76 3.87 -0.81
N ALA A 247 21.70 5.00 -1.52
CA ALA A 247 22.11 6.28 -0.98
C ALA A 247 21.21 6.72 0.19
N VAL A 248 19.88 6.56 0.08
CA VAL A 248 18.95 6.81 1.19
C VAL A 248 19.28 5.92 2.40
N ARG A 249 19.56 4.62 2.18
CA ARG A 249 19.92 3.71 3.27
C ARG A 249 21.22 4.14 3.96
N GLN A 250 22.23 4.56 3.21
CA GLN A 250 23.49 5.07 3.78
C GLN A 250 23.26 6.35 4.62
N ILE A 251 22.41 7.26 4.15
CA ILE A 251 22.04 8.45 4.91
C ILE A 251 21.31 8.05 6.20
N CYS A 252 20.34 7.15 6.11
CA CYS A 252 19.60 6.64 7.27
C CYS A 252 20.54 5.99 8.30
N ASP A 253 21.46 5.12 7.86
CA ASP A 253 22.43 4.46 8.74
C ASP A 253 23.39 5.47 9.39
N LYS A 254 23.86 6.47 8.63
CA LYS A 254 24.77 7.50 9.13
C LYS A 254 24.16 8.33 10.27
N TYR A 255 22.89 8.68 10.16
CA TYR A 255 22.23 9.58 11.12
C TYR A 255 21.27 8.87 12.08
N GLY A 256 21.13 7.54 12.00
CA GLY A 256 20.23 6.76 12.83
C GLY A 256 18.75 7.08 12.54
N ILE A 257 18.42 7.34 11.27
CA ILE A 257 17.05 7.58 10.77
C ILE A 257 16.45 6.25 10.38
N CYS A 258 15.17 5.99 10.72
CA CYS A 258 14.47 4.79 10.27
C CYS A 258 14.10 4.91 8.77
N LEU A 259 14.48 3.92 7.96
CA LEU A 259 13.93 3.78 6.62
C LEU A 259 12.61 3.02 6.70
N VAL A 260 11.51 3.67 6.30
CA VAL A 260 10.17 3.09 6.25
C VAL A 260 9.80 2.78 4.80
N ALA A 261 9.48 1.52 4.51
CA ALA A 261 8.89 1.13 3.23
C ALA A 261 7.36 1.15 3.33
N ASP A 262 6.72 2.04 2.58
CA ASP A 262 5.28 2.01 2.36
C ASP A 262 4.95 1.06 1.21
N GLU A 263 4.60 -0.16 1.56
CA GLU A 263 4.17 -1.22 0.64
C GLU A 263 2.64 -1.40 0.61
N VAL A 264 1.91 -0.38 0.97
CA VAL A 264 0.44 -0.42 0.93
C VAL A 264 -0.06 -0.75 -0.47
N GLN A 265 0.59 -0.25 -1.52
CA GLN A 265 0.20 -0.52 -2.90
C GLN A 265 1.10 -1.53 -3.61
N SER A 266 2.39 -1.52 -3.37
CA SER A 266 3.38 -2.34 -4.08
C SER A 266 3.48 -3.77 -3.57
N GLY A 267 2.97 -4.07 -2.38
CA GLY A 267 3.04 -5.38 -1.75
C GLY A 267 2.14 -6.46 -2.38
N PHE A 268 2.31 -7.67 -1.86
CA PHE A 268 1.49 -8.85 -2.18
C PHE A 268 1.47 -9.19 -3.68
N CYS A 269 2.64 -9.54 -4.22
CA CYS A 269 2.87 -10.01 -5.60
C CYS A 269 2.69 -8.96 -6.71
N ARG A 270 2.41 -7.68 -6.39
CA ARG A 270 2.13 -6.64 -7.41
C ARG A 270 3.30 -6.37 -8.34
N THR A 271 4.54 -6.47 -7.87
CA THR A 271 5.76 -6.06 -8.58
C THR A 271 6.65 -7.22 -9.03
N GLY A 272 6.15 -8.45 -8.98
CA GLY A 272 6.91 -9.64 -9.38
C GLY A 272 7.68 -10.31 -8.23
N LYS A 273 7.55 -9.80 -7.01
CA LYS A 273 7.93 -10.44 -5.75
C LYS A 273 6.78 -10.36 -4.78
N MET A 274 6.82 -11.09 -3.65
CA MET A 274 5.79 -10.94 -2.62
C MET A 274 5.73 -9.48 -2.16
N PHE A 275 6.89 -8.84 -1.99
CA PHE A 275 7.02 -7.42 -1.63
C PHE A 275 8.06 -6.72 -2.50
N ALA A 276 7.80 -5.48 -2.92
CA ALA A 276 8.74 -4.71 -3.74
C ALA A 276 10.05 -4.43 -3.01
N SER A 277 10.04 -4.24 -1.71
CA SER A 277 11.26 -4.04 -0.91
C SER A 277 12.14 -5.29 -0.75
N GLU A 278 11.75 -6.45 -1.29
CA GLU A 278 12.67 -7.57 -1.48
C GLU A 278 13.82 -7.23 -2.43
N TYR A 279 13.55 -6.42 -3.47
CA TYR A 279 14.61 -5.89 -4.35
C TYR A 279 15.60 -5.01 -3.56
N TRP A 280 15.10 -4.25 -2.58
CA TRP A 280 15.95 -3.46 -1.69
C TRP A 280 16.81 -4.35 -0.77
N LYS A 281 16.19 -5.38 -0.18
CA LYS A 281 16.90 -6.33 0.68
C LYS A 281 18.02 -7.07 -0.07
N GLU A 282 17.76 -7.52 -1.28
CA GLU A 282 18.77 -8.14 -2.16
C GLU A 282 19.92 -7.20 -2.49
N ALA A 283 19.63 -5.90 -2.59
CA ALA A 283 20.63 -4.86 -2.82
C ALA A 283 21.35 -4.39 -1.52
N GLY A 284 21.05 -4.99 -0.37
CA GLY A 284 21.65 -4.65 0.93
C GLY A 284 21.04 -3.41 1.61
N CYS A 285 19.86 -2.95 1.17
CA CYS A 285 19.22 -1.74 1.69
C CYS A 285 17.79 -2.00 2.23
N ALA A 286 17.61 -3.10 2.95
CA ALA A 286 16.34 -3.46 3.60
C ALA A 286 15.83 -2.34 4.52
N PRO A 287 14.49 -2.10 4.58
CA PRO A 287 13.89 -1.11 5.46
C PRO A 287 13.96 -1.52 6.95
N ASP A 288 13.84 -0.56 7.84
CA ASP A 288 13.74 -0.77 9.29
C ASP A 288 12.29 -1.01 9.73
N ILE A 289 11.36 -0.36 9.06
CA ILE A 289 9.90 -0.42 9.29
C ILE A 289 9.22 -0.62 7.94
N PHE A 290 8.15 -1.38 7.95
CA PHE A 290 7.38 -1.77 6.78
C PHE A 290 5.89 -1.56 7.05
N ALA A 291 5.21 -0.81 6.20
CA ALA A 291 3.76 -0.60 6.28
C ALA A 291 3.07 -1.28 5.09
N THR A 292 1.95 -1.94 5.32
CA THR A 292 1.19 -2.61 4.25
C THR A 292 -0.31 -2.65 4.53
N ALA A 293 -1.10 -2.79 3.47
CA ALA A 293 -2.56 -2.91 3.51
C ALA A 293 -3.10 -3.51 2.19
N LYS A 294 -4.20 -2.97 1.66
CA LYS A 294 -4.82 -3.31 0.36
C LYS A 294 -4.94 -4.82 0.14
N SER A 295 -4.00 -5.43 -0.60
CA SER A 295 -4.08 -6.84 -0.99
C SER A 295 -3.82 -7.85 0.15
N ILE A 296 -3.54 -7.37 1.35
CA ILE A 296 -3.25 -8.24 2.51
C ILE A 296 -4.38 -9.22 2.84
N ALA A 297 -5.65 -8.82 2.68
CA ALA A 297 -6.81 -9.61 3.11
C ALA A 297 -7.93 -9.68 2.05
N ALA A 298 -7.59 -9.68 0.75
CA ALA A 298 -8.50 -9.85 -0.38
C ALA A 298 -9.75 -8.94 -0.35
N GLY A 299 -9.61 -7.71 0.16
CA GLY A 299 -10.69 -6.73 0.22
C GLY A 299 -11.27 -6.48 1.61
N LEU A 300 -10.98 -7.31 2.60
CA LEU A 300 -11.34 -7.02 3.99
C LEU A 300 -10.42 -5.93 4.58
N PRO A 301 -10.95 -5.04 5.44
CA PRO A 301 -10.16 -4.02 6.10
C PRO A 301 -9.09 -4.65 7.01
N LEU A 302 -7.84 -4.55 6.59
CA LEU A 302 -6.66 -4.95 7.35
C LEU A 302 -5.44 -4.19 6.84
N SER A 303 -4.57 -3.83 7.76
CA SER A 303 -3.24 -3.32 7.48
C SER A 303 -2.26 -3.78 8.55
N ALA A 304 -0.97 -3.68 8.27
CA ALA A 304 0.05 -4.07 9.21
C ALA A 304 1.24 -3.12 9.17
N VAL A 305 1.89 -2.99 10.33
CA VAL A 305 3.23 -2.42 10.46
C VAL A 305 4.13 -3.50 11.02
N ILE A 306 5.20 -3.80 10.33
CA ILE A 306 6.23 -4.74 10.74
C ILE A 306 7.54 -3.98 10.91
N ALA A 307 8.19 -4.16 12.03
CA ALA A 307 9.49 -3.54 12.27
C ALA A 307 10.45 -4.53 12.97
N ARG A 308 11.72 -4.14 13.01
CA ARG A 308 12.72 -4.84 13.83
C ARG A 308 12.24 -4.90 15.27
N GLU A 309 12.48 -6.02 15.94
CA GLU A 309 12.07 -6.24 17.33
C GLU A 309 12.50 -5.09 18.25
N GLU A 310 13.76 -4.66 18.16
CA GLU A 310 14.33 -3.58 18.98
C GLU A 310 13.65 -2.21 18.78
N ILE A 311 13.03 -1.98 17.61
CA ILE A 311 12.25 -0.77 17.35
C ILE A 311 10.89 -0.90 18.04
N MET A 312 10.22 -2.04 17.85
CA MET A 312 8.88 -2.26 18.44
C MET A 312 8.91 -2.33 19.97
N GLU A 313 9.94 -2.88 20.58
CA GLU A 313 10.08 -2.98 22.03
C GLU A 313 10.29 -1.63 22.75
N LYS A 314 10.77 -0.62 22.01
CA LYS A 314 10.88 0.76 22.56
C LYS A 314 9.58 1.55 22.46
N VAL A 315 8.58 1.05 21.77
CA VAL A 315 7.28 1.73 21.69
C VAL A 315 6.58 1.58 23.02
N THR A 316 6.20 2.71 23.61
CA THR A 316 5.50 2.71 24.91
C THR A 316 4.17 1.94 24.79
N PRO A 317 3.90 0.98 25.69
CA PRO A 317 2.64 0.24 25.67
C PRO A 317 1.42 1.17 25.68
N GLY A 318 0.44 0.87 24.81
CA GLY A 318 -0.79 1.65 24.67
C GLY A 318 -0.74 2.81 23.66
N ILE A 319 0.44 3.18 23.13
CA ILE A 319 0.54 4.25 22.11
C ILE A 319 -0.05 3.79 20.75
N ILE A 320 0.11 2.53 20.41
CA ILE A 320 -0.48 1.93 19.21
C ILE A 320 -1.59 0.97 19.61
N GLY A 321 -2.66 0.91 18.82
CA GLY A 321 -3.81 0.07 19.10
C GLY A 321 -5.05 0.57 18.36
N GLY A 322 -6.13 -0.16 18.48
CA GLY A 322 -7.44 0.17 17.91
C GLY A 322 -8.45 -0.94 18.18
N THR A 323 -9.70 -0.59 18.37
CA THR A 323 -10.78 -1.53 18.74
C THR A 323 -10.90 -2.70 17.76
N TYR A 324 -10.75 -2.44 16.46
CA TYR A 324 -10.93 -3.43 15.38
C TYR A 324 -9.61 -3.95 14.82
N CYS A 325 -8.48 -3.51 15.35
CA CYS A 325 -7.15 -3.87 14.85
C CYS A 325 -6.93 -5.39 14.91
N GLY A 326 -6.52 -5.98 13.77
CA GLY A 326 -6.32 -7.41 13.68
C GLY A 326 -7.61 -8.22 13.82
N ASN A 327 -8.69 -7.74 13.19
CA ASN A 327 -9.99 -8.43 13.20
C ASN A 327 -9.83 -9.91 12.81
N PRO A 328 -10.42 -10.87 13.58
CA PRO A 328 -10.25 -12.30 13.34
C PRO A 328 -10.63 -12.75 11.93
N LEU A 329 -11.72 -12.19 11.38
CA LEU A 329 -12.18 -12.52 10.02
C LEU A 329 -11.15 -12.08 8.97
N ALA A 330 -10.61 -10.87 9.11
CA ALA A 330 -9.59 -10.34 8.21
C ALA A 330 -8.26 -11.10 8.35
N CYS A 331 -7.89 -11.53 9.56
CA CYS A 331 -6.69 -12.36 9.78
C CYS A 331 -6.82 -13.73 9.10
N ALA A 332 -7.98 -14.38 9.22
CA ALA A 332 -8.24 -15.67 8.57
C ALA A 332 -8.19 -15.54 7.03
N ALA A 333 -8.82 -14.49 6.48
CA ALA A 333 -8.76 -14.19 5.06
C ALA A 333 -7.32 -13.90 4.59
N SER A 334 -6.55 -13.16 5.39
CA SER A 334 -5.16 -12.80 5.07
C SER A 334 -4.25 -14.03 5.01
N LEU A 335 -4.32 -14.92 5.99
CA LEU A 335 -3.56 -16.17 6.00
C LEU A 335 -3.84 -17.00 4.75
N LYS A 336 -5.11 -17.13 4.38
CA LYS A 336 -5.50 -17.86 3.16
C LYS A 336 -5.07 -17.11 1.89
N THR A 337 -5.11 -15.79 1.87
CA THR A 337 -4.64 -14.97 0.76
C THR A 337 -3.15 -15.19 0.50
N ILE A 338 -2.32 -15.15 1.54
CA ILE A 338 -0.88 -15.40 1.43
C ILE A 338 -0.59 -16.82 0.94
N GLU A 339 -1.28 -17.83 1.50
CA GLU A 339 -1.16 -19.22 1.08
C GLU A 339 -1.45 -19.40 -0.42
N ILE A 340 -2.52 -18.79 -0.93
CA ILE A 340 -2.87 -18.82 -2.36
C ILE A 340 -1.79 -18.15 -3.21
N MET A 341 -1.31 -16.98 -2.80
CA MET A 341 -0.26 -16.25 -3.52
C MET A 341 1.03 -17.06 -3.66
N GLU A 342 1.44 -17.74 -2.58
CA GLU A 342 2.62 -18.61 -2.57
C GLU A 342 2.40 -19.87 -3.41
N ARG A 343 1.29 -20.58 -3.19
CA ARG A 343 0.96 -21.82 -3.89
C ARG A 343 0.81 -21.64 -5.39
N GLU A 344 0.11 -20.58 -5.80
CA GLU A 344 -0.16 -20.29 -7.22
C GLU A 344 0.93 -19.46 -7.88
N LYS A 345 1.99 -19.11 -7.15
CA LYS A 345 3.13 -18.33 -7.64
C LYS A 345 2.70 -17.03 -8.34
N LEU A 346 1.82 -16.27 -7.68
CA LEU A 346 1.25 -15.06 -8.29
C LEU A 346 2.29 -13.97 -8.58
N ALA A 347 3.42 -13.96 -7.87
CA ALA A 347 4.56 -13.08 -8.18
C ALA A 347 5.16 -13.41 -9.56
N ASP A 348 5.39 -14.69 -9.86
CA ASP A 348 5.89 -15.12 -11.19
C ASP A 348 4.89 -14.77 -12.28
N ARG A 349 3.60 -14.97 -12.01
CA ARG A 349 2.52 -14.60 -12.93
C ARG A 349 2.49 -13.10 -13.22
N ALA A 350 2.73 -12.25 -12.21
CA ALA A 350 2.84 -10.80 -12.40
C ALA A 350 4.03 -10.44 -13.32
N CYS A 351 5.18 -11.11 -13.17
CA CYS A 351 6.32 -10.94 -14.07
C CYS A 351 5.99 -11.31 -15.51
N GLU A 352 5.33 -12.46 -15.74
CA GLU A 352 4.94 -12.91 -17.08
C GLU A 352 4.00 -11.91 -17.78
N ILE A 353 2.97 -11.44 -17.07
CA ILE A 353 2.03 -10.44 -17.59
C ILE A 353 2.76 -9.12 -17.84
N GLY A 354 3.56 -8.67 -16.87
CA GLY A 354 4.33 -7.43 -16.97
C GLY A 354 5.25 -7.41 -18.17
N LYS A 355 5.96 -8.51 -18.44
CA LYS A 355 6.80 -8.65 -19.64
C LYS A 355 6.01 -8.44 -20.92
N LYS A 356 4.87 -9.12 -21.09
CA LYS A 356 4.01 -8.98 -22.28
C LYS A 356 3.48 -7.55 -22.46
N VAL A 357 3.07 -6.91 -21.36
CA VAL A 357 2.57 -5.53 -21.37
C VAL A 357 3.68 -4.57 -21.79
N MET A 358 4.89 -4.71 -21.23
CA MET A 358 6.03 -3.85 -21.56
C MET A 358 6.48 -4.04 -23.01
N GLU A 359 6.56 -5.27 -23.51
CA GLU A 359 6.86 -5.56 -24.92
C GLU A 359 5.85 -4.87 -25.86
N THR A 360 4.57 -4.89 -25.48
CA THR A 360 3.51 -4.21 -26.25
C THR A 360 3.70 -2.69 -26.22
N TYR A 361 3.98 -2.10 -25.07
CA TYR A 361 4.19 -0.65 -24.94
C TYR A 361 5.43 -0.17 -25.70
N GLU A 362 6.52 -0.93 -25.67
CA GLU A 362 7.71 -0.59 -26.47
C GLU A 362 7.40 -0.60 -27.97
N SER A 363 6.62 -1.57 -28.47
CA SER A 363 6.17 -1.58 -29.87
C SER A 363 5.29 -0.39 -30.24
N TRP A 364 4.57 0.18 -29.29
CA TRP A 364 3.73 1.36 -29.53
C TRP A 364 4.53 2.65 -29.63
N LYS A 365 5.68 2.76 -28.95
CA LYS A 365 6.58 3.93 -29.09
C LYS A 365 7.07 4.14 -30.51
N GLU A 366 7.23 3.04 -31.28
CA GLU A 366 7.64 3.11 -32.68
C GLU A 366 6.48 3.48 -33.61
N LYS A 367 5.23 3.28 -33.15
CA LYS A 367 4.03 3.42 -33.97
C LYS A 367 3.27 4.75 -33.70
N TYR A 368 3.30 5.24 -32.48
CA TYR A 368 2.56 6.40 -31.97
C TYR A 368 3.50 7.42 -31.32
#